data_d3d85dc7a6282c2d032bb1dbf817c6ec
#
_entry.id   d3d85dc7a6282c2d032bb1dbf817c6ec
#
_cell.length_a   1.000
_cell.length_b   1.000
_cell.length_c   1.000
_cell.angle_alpha   90.00
_cell.angle_beta   90.00
_cell.angle_gamma   90.00
#
_symmetry.space_group_name_H-M   'P 1'
#
loop_
_entity.id
_entity.type
_entity.pdbx_description
1 polymer ?
#
loop_
_entity_poly.entity_id
_entity_poly.type
_entity_poly.pdbx_seq_one_letter_code
_entity_poly.pdbx_strand_id
1 'polypeptide(L)'
;MESRKKKTGKVVKAGAEKRSRVKYRAQGKVWMEKEGEVYMGWGRVELLERIGIYGSIAAAARSMNMSYRNAWLEVDEMNRLAPTPLVEKETGGVGGGNARLTAEGQGIIEEYNELTRKFHEFLKRFA
;
A
#
# COMPACT_ATOMS: atom_id res chain seq x y z
N MET A 1 -8.58 -31.79 -8.99
CA MET A 1 -8.30 -31.85 -8.59
C MET A 1 -8.03 -32.18 -7.98
N GLU A 2 -8.03 -32.26 -7.74
CA GLU A 2 -7.63 -32.57 -7.09
C GLU A 2 -7.06 -32.50 -6.98
N SER A 3 -7.08 -32.49 -7.26
CA SER A 3 -6.36 -32.66 -7.01
C SER A 3 -5.62 -32.15 -6.59
N ARG A 4 -5.33 -31.79 -6.45
CA ARG A 4 -4.47 -31.45 -5.92
C ARG A 4 -4.12 -31.73 -4.79
N LYS A 5 -4.41 -32.25 -4.17
CA LYS A 5 -4.12 -32.78 -3.24
C LYS A 5 -3.64 -33.59 -2.83
N LYS A 6 -3.48 -34.02 -2.82
CA LYS A 6 -3.10 -34.83 -2.30
C LYS A 6 -2.19 -35.23 -2.40
N LYS A 7 -1.95 -35.18 -2.60
CA LYS A 7 -0.98 -35.51 -2.63
C LYS A 7 -0.17 -35.19 -1.90
N THR A 8 0.26 -35.54 -1.43
CA THR A 8 0.96 -34.94 -0.70
C THR A 8 2.01 -35.52 0.19
N GLY A 9 2.17 -36.16 0.99
CA GLY A 9 3.08 -36.47 1.99
C GLY A 9 4.40 -37.00 1.60
N LYS A 10 4.59 -38.12 1.02
CA LYS A 10 5.89 -38.63 0.75
C LYS A 10 6.63 -37.93 -0.31
N VAL A 11 5.90 -37.41 -1.23
CA VAL A 11 6.50 -36.57 -2.24
C VAL A 11 7.14 -35.36 -1.60
N VAL A 12 6.63 -34.98 -0.47
CA VAL A 12 7.13 -33.82 0.23
C VAL A 12 8.56 -34.00 0.66
N LYS A 13 8.94 -35.20 1.08
CA LYS A 13 10.29 -35.43 1.53
C LYS A 13 11.30 -35.28 0.41
N ALA A 14 11.06 -35.94 -0.70
CA ALA A 14 11.93 -35.79 -1.83
C ALA A 14 11.92 -34.33 -2.29
N GLY A 15 10.79 -33.67 -2.20
CA GLY A 15 10.70 -32.30 -2.59
C GLY A 15 11.53 -31.39 -1.70
N ALA A 16 11.66 -31.73 -0.44
CA ALA A 16 12.44 -30.91 0.46
C ALA A 16 13.90 -30.86 0.06
N GLU A 17 14.45 -31.97 -0.34
CA GLU A 17 15.83 -32.00 -0.79
C GLU A 17 16.01 -31.18 -2.05
N LYS A 18 15.10 -31.31 -2.98
CA LYS A 18 15.18 -30.54 -4.20
C LYS A 18 15.03 -29.06 -3.94
N ARG A 19 14.18 -28.71 -3.00
CA ARG A 19 13.98 -27.32 -2.69
C ARG A 19 15.23 -26.62 -2.22
N SER A 20 16.17 -27.35 -1.59
CA SER A 20 17.40 -26.73 -1.15
C SER A 20 18.22 -26.21 -2.32
N ARG A 21 17.98 -26.71 -3.54
CA ARG A 21 18.70 -26.27 -4.72
C ARG A 21 17.92 -25.28 -5.57
N VAL A 22 16.62 -25.22 -5.39
CA VAL A 22 15.80 -24.33 -6.18
C VAL A 22 15.88 -22.94 -5.60
N LYS A 23 16.19 -22.00 -6.45
CA LYS A 23 16.31 -20.61 -5.99
C LYS A 23 15.01 -19.89 -6.28
N TYR A 24 14.30 -19.56 -5.24
CA TYR A 24 13.09 -18.81 -5.37
C TYR A 24 12.95 -17.91 -4.14
N ARG A 25 12.13 -16.90 -4.27
CA ARG A 25 11.81 -16.01 -3.17
C ARG A 25 10.30 -15.84 -3.12
N ALA A 26 9.77 -15.86 -1.92
CA ALA A 26 8.36 -15.53 -1.73
C ALA A 26 8.20 -14.03 -1.83
N GLN A 27 7.18 -13.61 -2.56
CA GLN A 27 6.86 -12.20 -2.72
C GLN A 27 5.38 -12.01 -2.56
N GLY A 28 4.97 -10.82 -2.20
CA GLY A 28 3.57 -10.55 -2.04
C GLY A 28 3.33 -9.09 -1.74
N LYS A 29 2.06 -8.73 -1.69
CA LYS A 29 1.63 -7.38 -1.40
C LYS A 29 0.70 -7.42 -0.20
N VAL A 30 0.70 -6.37 0.57
CA VAL A 30 -0.19 -6.26 1.71
C VAL A 30 -0.89 -4.91 1.64
N TRP A 31 -2.16 -4.90 2.02
CA TRP A 31 -2.94 -3.66 2.08
C TRP A 31 -3.88 -3.75 3.27
N MET A 32 -4.39 -2.60 3.65
CA MET A 32 -5.32 -2.49 4.78
C MET A 32 -6.72 -2.26 4.26
N GLU A 33 -7.69 -2.94 4.86
CA GLU A 33 -9.09 -2.74 4.53
C GLU A 33 -9.81 -2.18 5.74
N LYS A 34 -10.84 -1.40 5.47
CA LYS A 34 -11.67 -0.85 6.50
C LYS A 34 -13.11 -0.85 5.99
N GLU A 35 -14.02 -1.39 6.78
CA GLU A 35 -15.43 -1.47 6.40
C GLU A 35 -15.63 -2.14 5.06
N GLY A 36 -14.82 -3.16 4.79
CA GLY A 36 -14.95 -3.93 3.56
C GLY A 36 -14.36 -3.29 2.33
N GLU A 37 -13.68 -2.15 2.48
CA GLU A 37 -13.09 -1.44 1.35
C GLU A 37 -11.59 -1.31 1.54
N VAL A 38 -10.88 -1.20 0.42
CA VAL A 38 -9.44 -0.93 0.50
C VAL A 38 -9.26 0.46 1.10
N TYR A 39 -8.52 0.50 2.20
CA TYR A 39 -8.23 1.77 2.87
C TYR A 39 -6.86 2.27 2.47
N MET A 40 -5.85 1.43 2.63
CA MET A 40 -4.47 1.85 2.40
C MET A 40 -3.72 0.73 1.71
N GLY A 41 -2.97 1.09 0.69
CA GLY A 41 -2.07 0.21 0.00
C GLY A 41 -0.89 1.02 -0.47
N TRP A 42 0.02 0.37 -1.19
CA TRP A 42 1.25 1.04 -1.61
C TRP A 42 0.98 2.33 -2.39
N GLY A 43 0.04 2.28 -3.33
CA GLY A 43 -0.22 3.46 -4.15
C GLY A 43 -0.79 4.63 -3.37
N ARG A 44 -1.69 4.35 -2.43
CA ARG A 44 -2.27 5.41 -1.62
C ARG A 44 -1.25 6.01 -0.65
N VAL A 45 -0.41 5.16 -0.08
CA VAL A 45 0.64 5.66 0.81
C VAL A 45 1.62 6.52 0.03
N GLU A 46 1.97 6.10 -1.18
CA GLU A 46 2.85 6.89 -2.02
C GLU A 46 2.23 8.25 -2.32
N LEU A 47 0.94 8.27 -2.62
CA LEU A 47 0.25 9.52 -2.89
C LEU A 47 0.29 10.45 -1.66
N LEU A 48 0.02 9.89 -0.49
CA LEU A 48 0.07 10.69 0.73
C LEU A 48 1.47 11.27 0.97
N GLU A 49 2.49 10.45 0.77
CA GLU A 49 3.86 10.92 0.97
C GLU A 49 4.19 12.06 0.03
N ARG A 50 3.77 11.94 -1.23
CA ARG A 50 4.06 12.99 -2.21
C ARG A 50 3.27 14.26 -1.95
N ILE A 51 2.06 14.13 -1.44
CA ILE A 51 1.31 15.31 -1.03
C ILE A 51 2.07 16.03 0.08
N GLY A 52 2.64 15.28 1.02
CA GLY A 52 3.45 15.88 2.08
C GLY A 52 4.68 16.59 1.56
N ILE A 53 5.28 16.03 0.50
CA ILE A 53 6.50 16.62 -0.07
C ILE A 53 6.18 17.85 -0.90
N TYR A 54 5.18 17.75 -1.77
CA TYR A 54 4.93 18.78 -2.77
C TYR A 54 3.92 19.83 -2.32
N GLY A 55 3.13 19.53 -1.31
CA GLY A 55 2.18 20.50 -0.79
C GLY A 55 0.94 20.71 -1.64
N SER A 56 0.69 19.86 -2.63
CA SER A 56 -0.53 19.94 -3.42
C SER A 56 -0.85 18.59 -4.03
N ILE A 57 -2.16 18.33 -4.20
CA ILE A 57 -2.59 17.08 -4.84
C ILE A 57 -2.19 17.07 -6.30
N ALA A 58 -2.27 18.24 -6.95
CA ALA A 58 -1.92 18.32 -8.38
C ALA A 58 -0.45 17.98 -8.62
N ALA A 59 0.44 18.53 -7.81
CA ALA A 59 1.86 18.25 -7.98
C ALA A 59 2.20 16.80 -7.66
N ALA A 60 1.58 16.25 -6.60
CA ALA A 60 1.76 14.86 -6.25
C ALA A 60 1.30 13.95 -7.39
N ALA A 61 0.13 14.24 -7.95
CA ALA A 61 -0.42 13.45 -9.04
C ALA A 61 0.51 13.46 -10.24
N ARG A 62 1.00 14.64 -10.60
CA ARG A 62 1.92 14.75 -11.74
C ARG A 62 3.17 13.91 -11.53
N SER A 63 3.70 13.91 -10.32
CA SER A 63 4.91 13.16 -10.03
C SER A 63 4.68 11.65 -10.12
N MET A 64 3.43 11.21 -10.10
CA MET A 64 3.09 9.79 -10.17
C MET A 64 2.44 9.41 -11.50
N ASN A 65 2.39 10.33 -12.44
CA ASN A 65 1.70 10.10 -13.71
C ASN A 65 0.23 9.73 -13.50
N MET A 66 -0.38 10.34 -12.51
CA MET A 66 -1.81 10.18 -12.23
C MET A 66 -2.54 11.41 -12.70
N SER A 67 -3.79 11.24 -13.13
CA SER A 67 -4.62 12.41 -13.38
C SER A 67 -4.96 13.08 -12.05
N TYR A 68 -5.14 14.38 -12.10
CA TYR A 68 -5.54 15.13 -10.93
C TYR A 68 -6.87 14.59 -10.37
N ARG A 69 -7.80 14.30 -11.28
CA ARG A 69 -9.11 13.79 -10.88
C ARG A 69 -8.97 12.49 -10.08
N ASN A 70 -8.15 11.55 -10.57
CA ASN A 70 -7.98 10.29 -9.87
C ASN A 70 -7.33 10.48 -8.50
N ALA A 71 -6.32 11.35 -8.44
CA ALA A 71 -5.68 11.62 -7.16
C ALA A 71 -6.67 12.22 -6.18
N TRP A 72 -7.51 13.14 -6.66
CA TRP A 72 -8.50 13.78 -5.83
C TRP A 72 -9.51 12.77 -5.28
N LEU A 73 -9.97 11.86 -6.14
CA LEU A 73 -10.91 10.82 -5.72
C LEU A 73 -10.28 9.88 -4.70
N GLU A 74 -9.00 9.53 -4.89
CA GLU A 74 -8.31 8.68 -3.92
C GLU A 74 -8.20 9.36 -2.56
N VAL A 75 -7.87 10.64 -2.57
CA VAL A 75 -7.78 11.39 -1.31
C VAL A 75 -9.14 11.44 -0.62
N ASP A 76 -10.20 11.71 -1.39
CA ASP A 76 -11.53 11.75 -0.80
C ASP A 76 -11.93 10.42 -0.20
N GLU A 77 -11.61 9.33 -0.89
CA GLU A 77 -11.92 8.00 -0.41
C GLU A 77 -11.18 7.70 0.89
N MET A 78 -9.90 8.01 0.92
CA MET A 78 -9.10 7.79 2.12
C MET A 78 -9.62 8.62 3.29
N ASN A 79 -9.94 9.89 3.03
CA ASN A 79 -10.46 10.76 4.09
C ASN A 79 -11.80 10.27 4.61
N ARG A 80 -12.63 9.73 3.73
CA ARG A 80 -13.93 9.20 4.14
C ARG A 80 -13.79 8.03 5.10
N LEU A 81 -12.80 7.19 4.86
CA LEU A 81 -12.62 5.99 5.68
C LEU A 81 -11.83 6.26 6.95
N ALA A 82 -11.08 7.35 7.00
CA ALA A 82 -10.23 7.65 8.14
C ALA A 82 -11.06 8.24 9.30
N PRO A 83 -10.59 8.07 10.54
CA PRO A 83 -11.28 8.68 11.69
C PRO A 83 -11.32 10.19 11.62
N THR A 84 -10.24 10.80 11.13
CA THR A 84 -10.17 12.23 10.85
C THR A 84 -9.39 12.37 9.54
N PRO A 85 -9.51 13.51 8.86
CA PRO A 85 -8.89 13.62 7.54
C PRO A 85 -7.39 13.37 7.56
N LEU A 86 -6.93 12.64 6.55
CA LEU A 86 -5.50 12.39 6.35
C LEU A 86 -4.85 13.54 5.61
N VAL A 87 -5.63 14.21 4.78
CA VAL A 87 -5.18 15.34 3.97
C VAL A 87 -6.20 16.45 4.14
N GLU A 88 -5.72 17.65 4.43
CA GLU A 88 -6.54 18.84 4.46
C GLU A 88 -6.28 19.63 3.19
N LYS A 89 -7.34 19.93 2.47
CA LYS A 89 -7.27 20.66 1.21
C LYS A 89 -7.61 22.11 1.47
N GLU A 90 -6.84 23.00 0.89
CA GLU A 90 -7.12 24.41 0.94
C GLU A 90 -7.65 24.82 -0.42
N THR A 91 -8.79 25.49 -0.41
CA THR A 91 -9.41 25.92 -1.65
C THR A 91 -9.07 27.37 -1.94
N GLY A 92 -9.10 27.74 -3.22
CA GLY A 92 -9.07 29.12 -3.60
C GLY A 92 -7.72 29.75 -3.81
N GLY A 93 -6.69 28.98 -3.98
CA GLY A 93 -5.38 29.55 -4.32
C GLY A 93 -5.21 29.66 -5.80
N VAL A 94 -4.30 30.53 -6.20
CA VAL A 94 -3.89 30.62 -7.60
C VAL A 94 -3.14 29.34 -7.94
N GLY A 95 -3.51 28.71 -9.05
CA GLY A 95 -2.83 27.50 -9.48
C GLY A 95 -3.34 26.23 -8.84
N GLY A 96 -4.54 26.26 -8.28
CA GLY A 96 -5.12 25.07 -7.65
C GLY A 96 -4.74 25.00 -6.20
N GLY A 97 -5.57 24.71 -5.33
CA GLY A 97 -5.37 24.79 -3.89
C GLY A 97 -4.19 23.96 -3.38
N ASN A 98 -3.71 24.34 -2.25
CA ASN A 98 -2.70 23.59 -1.51
C ASN A 98 -3.35 22.42 -0.78
N ALA A 99 -2.54 21.47 -0.41
CA ALA A 99 -2.99 20.35 0.40
C ALA A 99 -1.91 20.05 1.42
N ARG A 100 -2.34 19.59 2.57
CA ARG A 100 -1.43 19.35 3.68
C ARG A 100 -1.70 17.99 4.28
N LEU A 101 -0.64 17.25 4.51
CA LEU A 101 -0.73 15.98 5.22
C LEU A 101 -0.95 16.27 6.70
N THR A 102 -1.96 15.64 7.29
CA THR A 102 -2.26 15.85 8.71
C THR A 102 -1.43 14.90 9.57
N ALA A 103 -1.50 15.08 10.88
CA ALA A 103 -0.85 14.15 11.80
C ALA A 103 -1.42 12.75 11.63
N GLU A 104 -2.74 12.63 11.39
CA GLU A 104 -3.36 11.35 11.13
C GLU A 104 -2.80 10.74 9.85
N GLY A 105 -2.62 11.56 8.81
CA GLY A 105 -2.04 11.09 7.56
C GLY A 105 -0.60 10.61 7.75
N GLN A 106 0.19 11.34 8.50
CA GLN A 106 1.56 10.91 8.78
C GLN A 106 1.55 9.60 9.57
N GLY A 107 0.62 9.46 10.50
CA GLY A 107 0.52 8.26 11.31
C GLY A 107 0.19 7.02 10.49
N ILE A 108 -0.74 7.13 9.55
CA ILE A 108 -1.10 5.97 8.75
C ILE A 108 0.03 5.57 7.79
N ILE A 109 0.80 6.56 7.31
CA ILE A 109 1.98 6.25 6.51
C ILE A 109 2.95 5.40 7.32
N GLU A 110 3.22 5.82 8.55
CA GLU A 110 4.15 5.08 9.39
C GLU A 110 3.64 3.70 9.73
N GLU A 111 2.36 3.61 10.00
CA GLU A 111 1.75 2.32 10.32
C GLU A 111 1.82 1.36 9.14
N TYR A 112 1.53 1.85 7.94
CA TYR A 112 1.59 1.02 6.75
C TYR A 112 3.02 0.60 6.45
N ASN A 113 3.98 1.52 6.62
CA ASN A 113 5.38 1.18 6.37
C ASN A 113 5.88 0.12 7.34
N GLU A 114 5.43 0.19 8.59
CA GLU A 114 5.80 -0.83 9.56
C GLU A 114 5.18 -2.18 9.22
N LEU A 115 3.92 -2.18 8.81
CA LEU A 115 3.26 -3.41 8.38
C LEU A 115 4.01 -4.03 7.20
N THR A 116 4.36 -3.22 6.22
CA THR A 116 5.07 -3.70 5.04
C THR A 116 6.44 -4.25 5.40
N ARG A 117 7.15 -3.58 6.31
CA ARG A 117 8.45 -4.05 6.75
C ARG A 117 8.35 -5.42 7.40
N LYS A 118 7.38 -5.60 8.28
CA LYS A 118 7.19 -6.89 8.95
C LYS A 118 6.76 -7.97 7.98
N PHE A 119 5.92 -7.61 7.03
CA PHE A 119 5.49 -8.56 6.02
C PHE A 119 6.67 -9.05 5.17
N HIS A 120 7.52 -8.14 4.75
CA HIS A 120 8.69 -8.52 3.97
C HIS A 120 9.66 -9.36 4.78
N GLU A 121 9.81 -9.09 6.06
CA GLU A 121 10.65 -9.93 6.90
C GLU A 121 10.08 -11.33 7.04
N PHE A 122 8.76 -11.41 7.16
CA PHE A 122 8.09 -12.71 7.19
C PHE A 122 8.37 -13.50 5.92
N LEU A 123 8.28 -12.83 4.77
CA LEU A 123 8.50 -13.51 3.49
C LEU A 123 9.92 -14.04 3.34
N LYS A 124 10.89 -13.39 3.97
CA LYS A 124 12.27 -13.85 3.86
C LYS A 124 12.48 -15.26 4.40
N ARG A 125 11.59 -15.70 5.28
CA ARG A 125 11.70 -17.05 5.84
C ARG A 125 11.45 -18.12 4.79
N PHE A 126 10.95 -17.75 3.66
CA PHE A 126 10.63 -18.68 2.58
C PHE A 126 11.57 -18.55 1.39
N ALA A 127 12.67 -17.86 1.59
CA ALA A 127 13.63 -17.66 0.52
C ALA A 127 14.72 -18.73 0.55
#